data_981916cf50aa4680ecc15d186778c115
#
_entry.id   981916cf50aa4680ecc15d186778c115
#
_cell.length_a   1.000
_cell.length_b   1.000
_cell.length_c   1.000
_cell.angle_alpha   90.00
_cell.angle_beta   90.00
_cell.angle_gamma   90.00
#
_symmetry.space_group_name_H-M   'P 1'
#
loop_
_entity.id
_entity.type
_entity.pdbx_description
1 polymer ?
#
loop_
_entity_poly.entity_id
_entity_poly.type
_entity_poly.pdbx_seq_one_letter_code
_entity_poly.pdbx_strand_id
1 'polypeptide(L)'
;ESTPQYTYYQIKTKECSITAYTSGKVVFQGADLSWLEPKQTNSEAQDQAGSDEVGTGDYFGPVVVASCIVTNKARKKLAHLGIQDSKQVDDVKIRKLAPIIKEVCPHSILIVPNTKYNDMHDTCNMVDMKCRLHNQAYVNLVHKGYTLPKQIVIDQFVQEKSYYRYLQGFPEVI
;
A
#
# COMPACT_ATOMS: atom_id res chain seq x y z
N GLU A 1 27.14 12.58 24.65
CA GLU A 1 26.21 12.56 23.50
C GLU A 1 24.80 12.33 24.07
N SER A 2 23.89 13.32 23.95
CA SER A 2 22.52 13.19 24.46
C SER A 2 21.71 12.40 23.44
N THR A 3 21.22 11.24 23.84
CA THR A 3 20.25 10.49 23.04
C THR A 3 18.94 11.29 22.99
N PRO A 4 18.41 11.61 21.80
CA PRO A 4 17.15 12.33 21.70
C PRO A 4 16.01 11.60 22.43
N GLN A 5 15.04 12.34 22.96
CA GLN A 5 13.90 11.77 23.66
C GLN A 5 13.13 10.80 22.74
N TYR A 6 12.68 9.65 23.27
CA TYR A 6 11.98 8.58 22.52
C TYR A 6 12.84 7.85 21.48
N THR A 7 14.16 7.84 21.62
CA THR A 7 15.05 7.05 20.76
C THR A 7 15.79 5.97 21.55
N TYR A 8 16.03 4.82 20.90
CA TYR A 8 16.93 3.81 21.46
C TYR A 8 18.38 4.21 21.27
N TYR A 9 18.72 4.67 20.04
CA TYR A 9 20.05 5.15 19.71
C TYR A 9 20.02 6.09 18.50
N GLN A 10 21.05 6.91 18.41
CA GLN A 10 21.34 7.71 17.22
C GLN A 10 22.81 7.55 16.87
N ILE A 11 23.08 7.16 15.63
CA ILE A 11 24.41 7.06 15.07
C ILE A 11 24.57 8.21 14.08
N LYS A 12 25.64 9.01 14.24
CA LYS A 12 25.98 10.08 13.31
C LYS A 12 27.36 9.79 12.70
N THR A 13 27.42 9.79 11.39
CA THR A 13 28.67 9.76 10.62
C THR A 13 28.88 11.10 9.93
N LYS A 14 29.95 11.27 9.19
CA LYS A 14 30.17 12.48 8.38
C LYS A 14 29.15 12.61 7.24
N GLU A 15 28.59 11.51 6.78
CA GLU A 15 27.77 11.43 5.57
C GLU A 15 26.29 11.18 5.85
N CYS A 16 25.97 10.50 6.97
CA CYS A 16 24.59 10.18 7.30
C CYS A 16 24.32 10.13 8.82
N SER A 17 23.06 10.18 9.21
CA SER A 17 22.60 9.85 10.55
C SER A 17 21.54 8.77 10.51
N ILE A 18 21.57 7.87 11.50
CA ILE A 18 20.60 6.79 11.68
C ILE A 18 20.00 6.97 13.06
N THR A 19 18.69 7.09 13.12
CA THR A 19 17.96 7.26 14.39
C THR A 19 16.92 6.15 14.54
N ALA A 20 17.06 5.33 15.58
CA ALA A 20 16.08 4.30 15.94
C ALA A 20 15.20 4.78 17.09
N TYR A 21 13.92 4.85 16.84
CA TYR A 21 12.92 5.33 17.82
C TYR A 21 12.31 4.18 18.63
N THR A 22 11.86 4.46 19.83
CA THR A 22 11.15 3.50 20.71
C THR A 22 9.85 2.98 20.10
N SER A 23 9.30 3.67 19.10
CA SER A 23 8.14 3.24 18.32
C SER A 23 8.46 2.14 17.30
N GLY A 24 9.73 1.71 17.16
CA GLY A 24 10.18 0.76 16.14
C GLY A 24 10.55 1.42 14.81
N LYS A 25 10.30 2.73 14.64
CA LYS A 25 10.68 3.47 13.44
C LYS A 25 12.20 3.68 13.40
N VAL A 26 12.82 3.43 12.25
CA VAL A 26 14.23 3.78 11.97
C VAL A 26 14.26 4.83 10.87
N VAL A 27 14.95 5.94 11.11
CA VAL A 27 15.07 7.05 10.16
C VAL A 27 16.54 7.17 9.75
N PHE A 28 16.76 7.21 8.46
CA PHE A 28 18.05 7.46 7.84
C PHE A 28 18.02 8.84 7.18
N GLN A 29 19.04 9.65 7.41
CA GLN A 29 19.18 10.99 6.85
C GLN A 29 20.62 11.19 6.39
N GLY A 30 20.83 11.59 5.13
CA GLY A 30 22.15 11.83 4.56
C GLY A 30 22.07 12.28 3.11
N ALA A 31 23.18 12.75 2.56
CA ALA A 31 23.28 13.20 1.17
C ALA A 31 23.25 12.03 0.18
N ASP A 32 23.77 10.87 0.57
CA ASP A 32 23.77 9.64 -0.22
C ASP A 32 23.29 8.47 0.67
N LEU A 33 22.13 7.96 0.35
CA LEU A 33 21.51 6.79 0.98
C LEU A 33 21.36 5.61 0.01
N SER A 34 22.04 5.63 -1.13
CA SER A 34 21.96 4.59 -2.18
C SER A 34 22.33 3.19 -1.66
N TRP A 35 23.16 3.11 -0.61
CA TRP A 35 23.51 1.86 0.05
C TRP A 35 22.36 1.21 0.85
N LEU A 36 21.28 1.98 1.13
CA LEU A 36 20.06 1.46 1.75
C LEU A 36 19.11 0.82 0.75
N GLU A 37 19.30 1.09 -0.54
CA GLU A 37 18.53 0.40 -1.55
C GLU A 37 18.78 -1.10 -1.41
N PRO A 38 17.73 -1.91 -1.24
CA PRO A 38 17.89 -3.35 -1.14
C PRO A 38 18.64 -3.78 -2.40
N LYS A 39 19.86 -4.31 -2.26
CA LYS A 39 20.54 -4.96 -3.37
C LYS A 39 19.52 -5.92 -3.95
N GLN A 40 19.11 -5.70 -5.19
CA GLN A 40 18.25 -6.62 -5.90
C GLN A 40 18.96 -7.98 -5.88
N THR A 41 18.64 -8.77 -4.87
CA THR A 41 19.02 -10.17 -4.91
C THR A 41 18.30 -10.74 -6.12
N ASN A 42 19.04 -11.41 -7.00
CA ASN A 42 18.52 -12.13 -8.16
C ASN A 42 17.62 -13.33 -7.79
N SER A 43 17.01 -13.32 -6.61
CA SER A 43 15.89 -14.20 -6.31
C SER A 43 14.75 -13.77 -7.22
N GLU A 44 14.23 -14.67 -8.02
CA GLU A 44 13.03 -14.42 -8.83
C GLU A 44 11.99 -13.75 -7.94
N ALA A 45 11.67 -12.50 -8.26
CA ALA A 45 10.74 -11.72 -7.45
C ALA A 45 9.40 -12.46 -7.44
N GLN A 46 8.94 -12.84 -6.25
CA GLN A 46 7.67 -13.57 -6.09
C GLN A 46 6.49 -12.71 -6.55
N ASP A 47 5.44 -13.36 -7.01
CA ASP A 47 4.18 -12.70 -7.28
C ASP A 47 3.67 -12.05 -6.00
N GLN A 48 3.11 -10.84 -6.12
CA GLN A 48 2.68 -10.02 -5.00
C GLN A 48 1.32 -9.39 -5.32
N ALA A 49 0.45 -9.30 -4.33
CA ALA A 49 -0.75 -8.48 -4.41
C ALA A 49 -0.59 -7.23 -3.55
N GLY A 50 -1.23 -6.16 -3.98
CA GLY A 50 -1.23 -4.89 -3.25
C GLY A 50 -2.57 -4.19 -3.38
N SER A 51 -2.90 -3.33 -2.40
CA SER A 51 -4.07 -2.46 -2.46
C SER A 51 -3.77 -1.10 -1.85
N ASP A 52 -4.44 -0.08 -2.37
CA ASP A 52 -4.35 1.29 -1.90
C ASP A 52 -5.68 2.01 -2.11
N GLU A 53 -5.87 3.15 -1.43
CA GLU A 53 -7.08 3.95 -1.51
C GLU A 53 -6.81 5.41 -1.88
N VAL A 54 -7.83 6.06 -2.44
CA VAL A 54 -7.86 7.50 -2.73
C VAL A 54 -9.22 8.09 -2.36
N GLY A 55 -9.25 9.37 -2.02
CA GLY A 55 -10.49 10.10 -1.69
C GLY A 55 -10.89 10.07 -0.22
N THR A 56 -10.12 9.44 0.66
CA THR A 56 -10.45 9.34 2.10
C THR A 56 -10.30 10.66 2.85
N GLY A 57 -9.61 11.64 2.30
CA GLY A 57 -9.44 12.98 2.86
C GLY A 57 -10.17 14.08 2.09
N ASP A 58 -10.90 13.72 1.04
CA ASP A 58 -11.58 14.67 0.17
C ASP A 58 -12.99 14.98 0.66
N TYR A 59 -13.40 16.25 0.57
CA TYR A 59 -14.79 16.65 0.89
C TYR A 59 -15.76 16.24 -0.21
N PHE A 60 -15.29 16.15 -1.45
CA PHE A 60 -16.12 15.86 -2.63
C PHE A 60 -15.51 14.73 -3.42
N GLY A 61 -16.37 13.86 -3.93
CA GLY A 61 -15.95 12.71 -4.72
C GLY A 61 -16.06 11.40 -3.97
N PRO A 62 -15.95 10.27 -4.69
CA PRO A 62 -16.06 8.94 -4.11
C PRO A 62 -14.74 8.55 -3.41
N VAL A 63 -14.85 7.67 -2.42
CA VAL A 63 -13.68 6.88 -1.98
C VAL A 63 -13.49 5.74 -2.97
N VAL A 64 -12.26 5.56 -3.43
CA VAL A 64 -11.92 4.47 -4.36
C VAL A 64 -10.82 3.62 -3.75
N VAL A 65 -11.04 2.30 -3.71
CA VAL A 65 -10.01 1.34 -3.30
C VAL A 65 -9.69 0.43 -4.47
N ALA A 66 -8.42 0.29 -4.79
CA ALA A 66 -7.95 -0.61 -5.83
C ALA A 66 -7.05 -1.70 -5.26
N SER A 67 -7.20 -2.93 -5.77
CA SER A 67 -6.24 -4.01 -5.55
C SER A 67 -5.75 -4.56 -6.87
N CYS A 68 -4.50 -5.03 -6.90
CA CYS A 68 -3.93 -5.69 -8.07
C CYS A 68 -2.96 -6.81 -7.68
N ILE A 69 -2.78 -7.76 -8.62
CA ILE A 69 -1.78 -8.81 -8.53
C ILE A 69 -0.67 -8.50 -9.52
N VAL A 70 0.55 -8.31 -9.01
CA VAL A 70 1.74 -8.09 -9.82
C VAL A 70 2.53 -9.39 -9.90
N THR A 71 2.33 -10.11 -10.99
CA THR A 71 3.11 -11.32 -11.28
C THR A 71 4.53 -10.96 -11.73
N ASN A 72 5.46 -11.92 -11.66
CA ASN A 72 6.80 -11.72 -12.19
C ASN A 72 6.79 -11.31 -13.68
N LYS A 73 5.87 -11.88 -14.47
CA LYS A 73 5.68 -11.51 -15.88
C LYS A 73 5.19 -10.05 -16.03
N ALA A 74 4.22 -9.64 -15.21
CA ALA A 74 3.73 -8.27 -15.18
C ALA A 74 4.85 -7.29 -14.80
N ARG A 75 5.62 -7.61 -13.75
CA ARG A 75 6.75 -6.80 -13.29
C ARG A 75 7.78 -6.55 -14.40
N LYS A 76 8.16 -7.58 -15.15
CA LYS A 76 9.08 -7.45 -16.28
C LYS A 76 8.51 -6.53 -17.37
N LYS A 77 7.22 -6.61 -17.68
CA LYS A 77 6.56 -5.71 -18.64
C LYS A 77 6.49 -4.27 -18.18
N LEU A 78 6.33 -4.04 -16.88
CA LEU A 78 6.14 -2.71 -16.29
C LEU A 78 7.45 -2.02 -15.90
N ALA A 79 8.57 -2.76 -15.80
CA ALA A 79 9.83 -2.27 -15.25
C ALA A 79 10.39 -1.02 -15.94
N HIS A 80 10.20 -0.88 -17.26
CA HIS A 80 10.71 0.25 -18.06
C HIS A 80 9.76 1.45 -18.11
N LEU A 81 8.58 1.36 -17.50
CA LEU A 81 7.59 2.44 -17.54
C LEU A 81 7.82 3.51 -16.46
N GLY A 82 8.83 3.33 -15.61
CA GLY A 82 9.15 4.28 -14.54
C GLY A 82 7.98 4.49 -13.58
N ILE A 83 7.32 3.39 -13.20
CA ILE A 83 6.28 3.38 -12.18
C ILE A 83 6.92 3.68 -10.84
N GLN A 84 6.40 4.68 -10.15
CA GLN A 84 6.88 5.18 -8.86
C GLN A 84 5.69 5.34 -7.91
N ASP A 85 5.94 5.72 -6.66
CA ASP A 85 4.93 6.13 -5.71
C ASP A 85 3.99 7.19 -6.35
N SER A 86 2.68 7.02 -6.19
CA SER A 86 1.66 7.88 -6.80
C SER A 86 1.85 9.37 -6.45
N LYS A 87 2.40 9.66 -5.27
CA LYS A 87 2.71 11.03 -4.83
C LYS A 87 3.84 11.69 -5.63
N GLN A 88 4.61 10.91 -6.38
CA GLN A 88 5.71 11.37 -7.23
C GLN A 88 5.37 11.39 -8.72
N VAL A 89 4.14 11.03 -9.08
CA VAL A 89 3.67 10.88 -10.45
C VAL A 89 2.56 11.88 -10.72
N ASP A 90 2.70 12.67 -11.79
CA ASP A 90 1.65 13.60 -12.21
C ASP A 90 0.44 12.89 -12.84
N ASP A 91 -0.70 13.58 -12.87
CA ASP A 91 -1.96 13.06 -13.40
C ASP A 91 -1.87 12.65 -14.88
N VAL A 92 -1.07 13.33 -15.67
CA VAL A 92 -0.89 13.02 -17.10
C VAL A 92 -0.21 11.66 -17.25
N LYS A 93 0.82 11.43 -16.46
CA LYS A 93 1.54 10.15 -16.43
C LYS A 93 0.65 9.03 -15.86
N ILE A 94 -0.10 9.30 -14.78
CA ILE A 94 -1.07 8.35 -14.22
C ILE A 94 -2.08 7.91 -15.29
N ARG A 95 -2.67 8.85 -16.02
CA ARG A 95 -3.66 8.55 -17.08
C ARG A 95 -3.08 7.71 -18.22
N LYS A 96 -1.78 7.83 -18.50
CA LYS A 96 -1.09 7.01 -19.50
C LYS A 96 -0.76 5.60 -18.99
N LEU A 97 -0.36 5.50 -17.71
CA LEU A 97 0.04 4.22 -17.11
C LEU A 97 -1.15 3.35 -16.70
N ALA A 98 -2.23 3.93 -16.24
CA ALA A 98 -3.38 3.19 -15.70
C ALA A 98 -3.98 2.17 -16.69
N PRO A 99 -4.20 2.47 -18.00
CA PRO A 99 -4.66 1.48 -18.96
C PRO A 99 -3.70 0.31 -19.11
N ILE A 100 -2.40 0.58 -19.15
CA ILE A 100 -1.35 -0.45 -19.32
C ILE A 100 -1.31 -1.36 -18.09
N ILE A 101 -1.38 -0.79 -16.89
CA ILE A 101 -1.41 -1.56 -15.64
C ILE A 101 -2.66 -2.45 -15.60
N LYS A 102 -3.82 -1.91 -15.95
CA LYS A 102 -5.09 -2.66 -16.00
C LYS A 102 -5.06 -3.83 -16.97
N GLU A 103 -4.38 -3.68 -18.11
CA GLU A 103 -4.22 -4.74 -19.11
C GLU A 103 -3.30 -5.86 -18.60
N VAL A 104 -2.24 -5.50 -17.87
CA VAL A 104 -1.17 -6.42 -17.50
C VAL A 104 -1.41 -7.10 -16.17
N CYS A 105 -2.09 -6.42 -15.22
CA CYS A 105 -2.30 -6.91 -13.87
C CYS A 105 -3.78 -7.26 -13.63
N PRO A 106 -4.08 -8.47 -13.12
CA PRO A 106 -5.37 -8.74 -12.51
C PRO A 106 -5.68 -7.67 -11.45
N HIS A 107 -6.86 -7.07 -11.51
CA HIS A 107 -7.18 -5.97 -10.60
C HIS A 107 -8.67 -5.95 -10.22
N SER A 108 -8.95 -5.30 -9.10
CA SER A 108 -10.29 -4.94 -8.65
C SER A 108 -10.31 -3.48 -8.25
N ILE A 109 -11.37 -2.78 -8.60
CA ILE A 109 -11.58 -1.37 -8.22
C ILE A 109 -12.96 -1.29 -7.58
N LEU A 110 -13.00 -0.76 -6.37
CA LEU A 110 -14.21 -0.44 -5.62
C LEU A 110 -14.40 1.06 -5.63
N ILE A 111 -15.57 1.51 -6.06
CA ILE A 111 -15.96 2.92 -6.03
C ILE A 111 -17.09 3.05 -5.01
N VAL A 112 -16.86 3.79 -3.96
CA VAL A 112 -17.82 4.07 -2.90
C VAL A 112 -18.32 5.50 -3.08
N PRO A 113 -19.51 5.69 -3.69
CA PRO A 113 -20.09 7.03 -3.85
C PRO A 113 -20.44 7.62 -2.49
N ASN A 114 -20.57 8.95 -2.42
CA ASN A 114 -20.79 9.68 -1.17
C ASN A 114 -22.04 9.20 -0.42
N THR A 115 -23.11 8.84 -1.11
CA THR A 115 -24.30 8.26 -0.48
C THR A 115 -23.97 6.97 0.26
N LYS A 116 -23.28 6.04 -0.40
CA LYS A 116 -22.87 4.77 0.22
C LYS A 116 -21.85 4.98 1.33
N TYR A 117 -20.94 5.95 1.16
CA TYR A 117 -20.00 6.34 2.21
C TYR A 117 -20.74 6.80 3.48
N ASN A 118 -21.73 7.67 3.33
CA ASN A 118 -22.53 8.17 4.47
C ASN A 118 -23.27 7.03 5.18
N ASP A 119 -23.96 6.16 4.42
CA ASP A 119 -24.63 4.98 4.99
C ASP A 119 -23.66 4.08 5.79
N MET A 120 -22.45 3.88 5.27
CA MET A 120 -21.42 3.10 5.98
C MET A 120 -20.90 3.83 7.22
N HIS A 121 -20.73 5.15 7.13
CA HIS A 121 -20.22 5.97 8.23
C HIS A 121 -21.16 6.00 9.43
N ASP A 122 -22.47 5.81 9.23
CA ASP A 122 -23.46 5.69 10.32
C ASP A 122 -23.25 4.42 11.16
N THR A 123 -22.61 3.40 10.61
CA THR A 123 -22.45 2.08 11.25
C THR A 123 -21.00 1.73 11.60
N CYS A 124 -20.03 2.35 10.96
CA CYS A 124 -18.60 2.07 11.16
C CYS A 124 -17.74 3.33 11.04
N ASN A 125 -16.62 3.35 11.73
CA ASN A 125 -15.67 4.45 11.58
C ASN A 125 -14.81 4.30 10.30
N MET A 126 -14.07 5.36 9.93
CA MET A 126 -13.24 5.39 8.72
C MET A 126 -12.21 4.26 8.69
N VAL A 127 -11.59 3.90 9.80
CA VAL A 127 -10.59 2.83 9.86
C VAL A 127 -11.21 1.47 9.58
N ASP A 128 -12.36 1.18 10.22
CA ASP A 128 -13.15 -0.03 9.95
C ASP A 128 -13.56 -0.10 8.47
N MET A 129 -14.10 1.00 7.94
CA MET A 129 -14.49 1.10 6.53
C MET A 129 -13.31 0.79 5.60
N LYS A 130 -12.13 1.36 5.83
CA LYS A 130 -10.92 1.09 5.05
C LYS A 130 -10.55 -0.39 5.10
N CYS A 131 -10.49 -0.99 6.30
CA CYS A 131 -10.17 -2.41 6.44
C CYS A 131 -11.11 -3.29 5.60
N ARG A 132 -12.43 -3.05 5.68
CA ARG A 132 -13.43 -3.81 4.92
C ARG A 132 -13.31 -3.61 3.41
N LEU A 133 -13.06 -2.38 2.96
CA LEU A 133 -12.92 -2.08 1.53
C LEU A 133 -11.67 -2.72 0.93
N HIS A 134 -10.53 -2.68 1.63
CA HIS A 134 -9.31 -3.38 1.18
C HIS A 134 -9.55 -4.89 1.09
N ASN A 135 -10.13 -5.50 2.14
CA ASN A 135 -10.46 -6.93 2.11
C ASN A 135 -11.43 -7.27 0.96
N GLN A 136 -12.49 -6.46 0.77
CA GLN A 136 -13.45 -6.68 -0.31
C GLN A 136 -12.80 -6.60 -1.69
N ALA A 137 -11.81 -5.73 -1.88
CA ALA A 137 -11.08 -5.62 -3.13
C ALA A 137 -10.34 -6.92 -3.48
N TYR A 138 -9.78 -7.61 -2.48
CA TYR A 138 -9.16 -8.93 -2.67
C TYR A 138 -10.19 -10.05 -2.85
N VAL A 139 -11.27 -10.04 -2.09
CA VAL A 139 -12.40 -10.98 -2.28
C VAL A 139 -12.92 -10.90 -3.72
N ASN A 140 -13.03 -9.70 -4.28
CA ASN A 140 -13.45 -9.52 -5.66
C ASN A 140 -12.45 -10.10 -6.68
N LEU A 141 -11.14 -10.09 -6.39
CA LEU A 141 -10.14 -10.77 -7.23
C LEU A 141 -10.37 -12.30 -7.21
N VAL A 142 -10.61 -12.86 -6.04
CA VAL A 142 -10.91 -14.30 -5.90
C VAL A 142 -12.21 -14.66 -6.63
N HIS A 143 -13.26 -13.87 -6.49
CA HIS A 143 -14.52 -14.07 -7.22
C HIS A 143 -14.37 -13.96 -8.75
N LYS A 144 -13.39 -13.21 -9.23
CA LYS A 144 -13.03 -13.16 -10.66
C LYS A 144 -12.20 -14.39 -11.11
N GLY A 145 -11.92 -15.34 -10.21
CA GLY A 145 -11.18 -16.57 -10.51
C GLY A 145 -9.67 -16.44 -10.39
N TYR A 146 -9.15 -15.36 -9.81
CA TYR A 146 -7.71 -15.19 -9.58
C TYR A 146 -7.31 -15.82 -8.23
N THR A 147 -6.14 -16.46 -8.21
CA THR A 147 -5.51 -16.94 -6.97
C THR A 147 -4.64 -15.82 -6.40
N LEU A 148 -4.83 -15.49 -5.14
CA LEU A 148 -3.98 -14.51 -4.47
C LEU A 148 -2.59 -15.10 -4.20
N PRO A 149 -1.52 -14.34 -4.40
CA PRO A 149 -0.17 -14.75 -4.04
C PRO A 149 0.00 -14.80 -2.52
N LYS A 150 1.04 -15.49 -2.06
CA LYS A 150 1.36 -15.58 -0.63
C LYS A 150 1.71 -14.24 0.01
N GLN A 151 2.22 -13.31 -0.78
CA GLN A 151 2.60 -11.98 -0.32
C GLN A 151 1.52 -10.98 -0.70
N ILE A 152 0.86 -10.42 0.30
CA ILE A 152 -0.12 -9.34 0.17
C ILE A 152 0.41 -8.13 0.93
N VAL A 153 0.38 -6.97 0.30
CA VAL A 153 0.88 -5.71 0.87
C VAL A 153 -0.26 -4.70 0.93
N ILE A 154 -0.45 -4.12 2.10
CA ILE A 154 -1.41 -3.04 2.35
C ILE A 154 -0.65 -1.94 3.09
N ASP A 155 -0.91 -0.68 2.77
CA ASP A 155 -0.32 0.43 3.53
C ASP A 155 -0.78 0.38 4.99
N GLN A 156 0.15 0.60 5.91
CA GLN A 156 -0.14 0.49 7.34
C GLN A 156 -0.85 1.75 7.86
N PHE A 157 -2.15 1.81 7.72
CA PHE A 157 -3.01 2.87 8.31
C PHE A 157 -3.56 2.51 9.69
N VAL A 158 -3.35 1.27 10.15
CA VAL A 158 -3.78 0.76 11.46
C VAL A 158 -2.84 -0.35 11.93
N GLN A 159 -2.82 -0.63 13.23
CA GLN A 159 -2.07 -1.78 13.75
C GLN A 159 -2.69 -3.10 13.29
N GLU A 160 -1.85 -4.09 12.95
CA GLU A 160 -2.24 -5.41 12.45
C GLU A 160 -3.37 -6.05 13.28
N LYS A 161 -3.22 -6.12 14.60
CA LYS A 161 -4.24 -6.67 15.52
C LYS A 161 -5.61 -5.99 15.36
N SER A 162 -5.62 -4.68 15.11
CA SER A 162 -6.86 -3.93 14.91
C SER A 162 -7.44 -4.19 13.54
N TYR A 163 -6.59 -4.34 12.51
CA TYR A 163 -7.02 -4.70 11.16
C TYR A 163 -7.84 -6.01 11.18
N TYR A 164 -7.28 -7.08 11.72
CA TYR A 164 -7.97 -8.37 11.82
C TYR A 164 -9.23 -8.32 12.70
N ARG A 165 -9.25 -7.50 13.75
CA ARG A 165 -10.46 -7.31 14.56
C ARG A 165 -11.61 -6.71 13.74
N TYR A 166 -11.33 -5.77 12.85
CA TYR A 166 -12.34 -5.17 11.97
C TYR A 166 -12.83 -6.13 10.89
N LEU A 167 -12.09 -7.18 10.59
CA LEU A 167 -12.48 -8.20 9.62
C LEU A 167 -13.23 -9.39 10.23
N GLN A 168 -13.46 -9.41 11.54
CA GLN A 168 -14.22 -10.49 12.17
C GLN A 168 -15.63 -10.60 11.54
N GLY A 169 -15.97 -11.82 11.08
CA GLY A 169 -17.23 -12.09 10.39
C GLY A 169 -17.24 -11.79 8.89
N PHE A 170 -16.11 -11.35 8.31
CA PHE A 170 -15.93 -11.22 6.87
C PHE A 170 -15.10 -12.37 6.32
N PRO A 171 -15.24 -12.72 5.02
CA PRO A 171 -14.38 -13.72 4.42
C PRO A 171 -12.90 -13.36 4.61
N GLU A 172 -12.14 -14.26 5.20
CA GLU A 172 -10.70 -14.10 5.31
C GLU A 172 -10.08 -14.34 3.93
N VAL A 173 -9.36 -13.35 3.44
CA VAL A 173 -8.60 -13.42 2.19
C VAL A 173 -7.12 -13.17 2.46
N ILE A 174 -6.82 -12.54 3.60
CA ILE A 174 -5.48 -12.11 4.00
C ILE A 174 -5.06 -12.83 5.26
#